data_c0476667741ccb8465d63117f7cd9c9a
#
_entry.id   c0476667741ccb8465d63117f7cd9c9a
#
_cell.length_a   1.000
_cell.length_b   1.000
_cell.length_c   1.000
_cell.angle_alpha   90.00
_cell.angle_beta   90.00
_cell.angle_gamma   90.00
#
_symmetry.space_group_name_H-M   'P 1'
#
loop_
_entity.id
_entity.type
_entity.pdbx_description
1 polymer ?
#
loop_
_entity_poly.entity_id
_entity_poly.type
_entity_poly.pdbx_seq_one_letter_code
_entity_poly.pdbx_strand_id
1 'polypeptide(L)'
;MKLGVISDSHDNLDMIKKAVNILNKENIDFLIHCGDIISPFVIRVFENLNENVKNGNFFGVFGNNDGDLLYLIEKLGKICKLSSNEAILDLAGKKIYVSHSPDPLVIKSLAKSGEFDIVCTGHTHDHNIKKINNTLVINPGELCGYLTGKATFVIVDLETMDARLIEI
;
A
#
# COMPACT_ATOMS: atom_id res chain seq x y z
N MET A 1 4.05 -14.75 -6.72
CA MET A 1 3.09 -14.04 -5.82
C MET A 1 3.07 -12.58 -6.21
N LYS A 2 1.86 -12.05 -6.49
CA LYS A 2 1.67 -10.64 -6.88
C LYS A 2 1.22 -9.79 -5.70
N LEU A 3 1.96 -8.73 -5.41
CA LEU A 3 1.68 -7.75 -4.36
C LEU A 3 1.16 -6.45 -4.98
N GLY A 4 -0.02 -5.99 -4.58
CA GLY A 4 -0.48 -4.62 -4.84
C GLY A 4 0.00 -3.69 -3.73
N VAL A 5 0.47 -2.50 -4.08
CA VAL A 5 0.85 -1.44 -3.13
C VAL A 5 0.12 -0.17 -3.50
N ILE A 6 -0.72 0.33 -2.60
CA ILE A 6 -1.50 1.57 -2.73
C ILE A 6 -1.19 2.50 -1.54
N SER A 7 -1.42 3.79 -1.70
CA SER A 7 -1.30 4.80 -0.64
C SER A 7 -2.18 6.01 -0.93
N ASP A 8 -2.40 6.83 0.08
CA ASP A 8 -2.99 8.16 -0.08
C ASP A 8 -4.30 8.12 -0.88
N SER A 9 -5.23 7.28 -0.43
CA SER A 9 -6.53 7.10 -1.10
C SER A 9 -7.54 8.20 -0.78
N HIS A 10 -7.38 8.90 0.36
CA HIS A 10 -8.12 10.10 0.76
C HIS A 10 -9.61 10.06 0.42
N ASP A 11 -10.28 8.95 0.75
CA ASP A 11 -11.72 8.77 0.51
C ASP A 11 -12.17 8.96 -0.95
N ASN A 12 -11.25 8.94 -1.93
CA ASN A 12 -11.64 8.99 -3.34
C ASN A 12 -12.21 7.64 -3.79
N LEU A 13 -13.49 7.41 -3.47
CA LEU A 13 -14.15 6.13 -3.71
C LEU A 13 -14.14 5.72 -5.19
N ASP A 14 -14.17 6.69 -6.11
CA ASP A 14 -14.14 6.41 -7.55
C ASP A 14 -12.78 5.86 -7.98
N MET A 15 -11.67 6.45 -7.51
CA MET A 15 -10.34 5.96 -7.82
C MET A 15 -10.05 4.64 -7.11
N ILE A 16 -10.47 4.49 -5.84
CA ILE A 16 -10.38 3.22 -5.12
C ILE A 16 -11.13 2.12 -5.92
N LYS A 17 -12.34 2.40 -6.43
CA LYS A 17 -13.12 1.44 -7.21
C LYS A 17 -12.41 1.03 -8.51
N LYS A 18 -11.81 1.99 -9.22
CA LYS A 18 -11.03 1.69 -10.42
C LYS A 18 -9.81 0.82 -10.10
N ALA A 19 -9.08 1.17 -9.02
CA ALA A 19 -7.93 0.39 -8.56
C ALA A 19 -8.33 -1.04 -8.18
N VAL A 20 -9.39 -1.22 -7.38
CA VAL A 20 -9.92 -2.54 -7.00
C VAL A 20 -10.24 -3.38 -8.23
N ASN A 21 -10.87 -2.79 -9.25
CA ASN A 21 -11.18 -3.51 -10.49
C ASN A 21 -9.92 -3.97 -11.23
N ILE A 22 -8.86 -3.14 -11.25
CA ILE A 22 -7.59 -3.49 -11.90
C ILE A 22 -6.86 -4.55 -11.08
N LEU A 23 -6.75 -4.36 -9.75
CA LEU A 23 -6.12 -5.31 -8.83
C LEU A 23 -6.75 -6.71 -8.92
N ASN A 24 -8.10 -6.76 -9.02
CA ASN A 24 -8.83 -8.00 -9.22
C ASN A 24 -8.51 -8.67 -10.56
N LYS A 25 -8.46 -7.89 -11.66
CA LYS A 25 -8.11 -8.41 -13.00
C LYS A 25 -6.66 -8.92 -13.06
N GLU A 26 -5.76 -8.27 -12.33
CA GLU A 26 -4.35 -8.68 -12.22
C GLU A 26 -4.16 -9.91 -11.34
N ASN A 27 -5.22 -10.34 -10.63
CA ASN A 27 -5.19 -11.47 -9.70
C ASN A 27 -4.06 -11.31 -8.68
N ILE A 28 -4.04 -10.17 -7.96
CA ILE A 28 -3.09 -9.97 -6.87
C ILE A 28 -3.37 -10.96 -5.74
N ASP A 29 -2.31 -11.38 -5.07
CA ASP A 29 -2.38 -12.30 -3.93
C ASP A 29 -2.45 -11.55 -2.59
N PHE A 30 -1.83 -10.37 -2.52
CA PHE A 30 -1.73 -9.54 -1.32
C PHE A 30 -1.85 -8.06 -1.67
N LEU A 31 -2.43 -7.27 -0.76
CA LEU A 31 -2.54 -5.82 -0.89
C LEU A 31 -1.94 -5.13 0.33
N ILE A 32 -1.14 -4.10 0.10
CA ILE A 32 -0.64 -3.18 1.13
C ILE A 32 -1.20 -1.78 0.86
N HIS A 33 -1.76 -1.14 1.91
CA HIS A 33 -2.11 0.28 1.93
C HIS A 33 -1.14 1.03 2.83
N CYS A 34 -0.37 1.96 2.27
CA CYS A 34 0.68 2.67 3.00
C CYS A 34 0.18 3.92 3.76
N GLY A 35 -1.11 4.00 4.11
CA GLY A 35 -1.66 5.08 4.95
C GLY A 35 -2.44 6.15 4.19
N ASP A 36 -3.04 7.07 4.94
CA ASP A 36 -3.95 8.10 4.47
C ASP A 36 -5.18 7.51 3.74
N ILE A 37 -5.89 6.68 4.47
CA ILE A 37 -7.16 6.06 4.08
C ILE A 37 -8.32 7.05 4.27
N ILE A 38 -8.34 7.73 5.41
CA ILE A 38 -9.19 8.78 5.96
C ILE A 38 -10.37 8.25 6.76
N SER A 39 -11.37 7.64 6.11
CA SER A 39 -12.61 7.29 6.80
C SER A 39 -13.07 5.87 6.52
N PRO A 40 -13.97 5.34 7.36
CA PRO A 40 -14.47 3.98 7.21
C PRO A 40 -15.36 3.76 5.98
N PHE A 41 -15.75 4.81 5.25
CA PHE A 41 -16.61 4.66 4.06
C PHE A 41 -15.93 3.90 2.93
N VAL A 42 -14.59 3.89 2.88
CA VAL A 42 -13.79 3.14 1.89
C VAL A 42 -14.07 1.63 1.92
N ILE A 43 -14.54 1.09 3.06
CA ILE A 43 -14.88 -0.34 3.19
C ILE A 43 -15.85 -0.79 2.11
N ARG A 44 -16.84 0.04 1.76
CA ARG A 44 -17.85 -0.27 0.73
C ARG A 44 -17.24 -0.60 -0.63
N VAL A 45 -16.05 -0.08 -0.89
CA VAL A 45 -15.34 -0.31 -2.14
C VAL A 45 -14.34 -1.45 -2.00
N PHE A 46 -13.55 -1.48 -0.92
CA PHE A 46 -12.59 -2.55 -0.67
C PHE A 46 -13.24 -3.92 -0.43
N GLU A 47 -14.50 -3.98 0.00
CA GLU A 47 -15.30 -5.24 0.06
C GLU A 47 -15.44 -5.93 -1.32
N ASN A 48 -15.20 -5.22 -2.42
CA ASN A 48 -15.22 -5.80 -3.78
C ASN A 48 -13.86 -6.38 -4.22
N LEU A 49 -12.84 -6.34 -3.38
CA LEU A 49 -11.59 -7.08 -3.61
C LEU A 49 -11.86 -8.59 -3.69
N ASN A 50 -11.03 -9.31 -4.43
CA ASN A 50 -11.10 -10.77 -4.50
C ASN A 50 -11.04 -11.38 -3.09
N GLU A 51 -11.75 -12.50 -2.91
CA GLU A 51 -11.85 -13.20 -1.61
C GLU A 51 -10.49 -13.54 -1.02
N ASN A 52 -9.52 -13.96 -1.86
CA ASN A 52 -8.16 -14.25 -1.41
C ASN A 52 -7.51 -13.05 -0.70
N VAL A 53 -7.71 -11.83 -1.19
CA VAL A 53 -7.15 -10.61 -0.59
C VAL A 53 -7.89 -10.26 0.70
N LYS A 54 -9.22 -10.29 0.71
CA LYS A 54 -10.04 -9.97 1.89
C LYS A 54 -9.83 -10.93 3.05
N ASN A 55 -9.55 -12.19 2.76
CA ASN A 55 -9.41 -13.25 3.77
C ASN A 55 -8.01 -13.31 4.42
N GLY A 56 -7.49 -12.13 4.80
CA GLY A 56 -6.28 -12.00 5.61
C GLY A 56 -5.04 -11.57 4.85
N ASN A 57 -5.16 -11.25 3.55
CA ASN A 57 -4.07 -10.80 2.70
C ASN A 57 -4.17 -9.32 2.31
N PHE A 58 -4.93 -8.54 3.07
CA PHE A 58 -4.93 -7.08 3.01
C PHE A 58 -4.34 -6.51 4.29
N PHE A 59 -3.32 -5.67 4.15
CA PHE A 59 -2.62 -5.04 5.26
C PHE A 59 -2.55 -3.53 5.04
N GLY A 60 -2.67 -2.73 6.11
CA GLY A 60 -2.52 -1.29 6.05
C GLY A 60 -1.83 -0.71 7.27
N VAL A 61 -1.19 0.43 7.10
CA VAL A 61 -0.73 1.30 8.19
C VAL A 61 -1.56 2.58 8.19
N PHE A 62 -1.61 3.27 9.32
CA PHE A 62 -2.21 4.60 9.35
C PHE A 62 -1.23 5.65 8.85
N GLY A 63 -1.77 6.69 8.22
CA GLY A 63 -1.07 7.91 7.86
C GLY A 63 -1.42 9.08 8.79
N ASN A 64 -0.93 10.26 8.46
CA ASN A 64 -1.13 11.46 9.27
C ASN A 64 -2.53 12.08 9.13
N ASN A 65 -3.24 11.77 8.06
CA ASN A 65 -4.60 12.28 7.83
C ASN A 65 -5.71 11.29 8.23
N ASP A 66 -5.37 10.09 8.68
CA ASP A 66 -6.37 9.11 9.10
C ASP A 66 -7.12 9.60 10.34
N GLY A 67 -8.42 9.80 10.19
CA GLY A 67 -9.34 10.19 11.24
C GLY A 67 -10.16 9.01 11.76
N ASP A 68 -10.85 9.19 12.90
CA ASP A 68 -11.73 8.20 13.52
C ASP A 68 -11.16 6.77 13.52
N LEU A 69 -9.92 6.64 14.03
CA LEU A 69 -9.14 5.39 13.97
C LEU A 69 -9.90 4.19 14.55
N LEU A 70 -10.67 4.41 15.62
CA LEU A 70 -11.43 3.33 16.26
C LEU A 70 -12.49 2.77 15.32
N TYR A 71 -13.20 3.65 14.61
CA TYR A 71 -14.24 3.24 13.68
C TYR A 71 -13.65 2.67 12.39
N LEU A 72 -12.51 3.21 11.95
CA LEU A 72 -11.75 2.65 10.82
C LEU A 72 -11.28 1.21 11.11
N ILE A 73 -10.73 0.96 12.32
CA ILE A 73 -10.36 -0.38 12.77
C ILE A 73 -11.59 -1.29 12.83
N GLU A 74 -12.72 -0.82 13.39
CA GLU A 74 -13.95 -1.62 13.50
C GLU A 74 -14.49 -2.05 12.13
N LYS A 75 -14.48 -1.14 11.15
CA LYS A 75 -15.07 -1.41 9.82
C LYS A 75 -14.09 -2.04 8.86
N LEU A 76 -12.98 -1.37 8.56
CA LEU A 76 -11.98 -1.88 7.60
C LEU A 76 -11.21 -3.07 8.17
N GLY A 77 -11.03 -3.15 9.48
CA GLY A 77 -10.38 -4.26 10.16
C GLY A 77 -11.04 -5.64 9.96
N LYS A 78 -12.24 -5.68 9.37
CA LYS A 78 -12.91 -6.94 8.99
C LYS A 78 -12.21 -7.63 7.81
N ILE A 79 -11.57 -6.86 6.94
CA ILE A 79 -10.91 -7.36 5.72
C ILE A 79 -9.45 -6.95 5.62
N CYS A 80 -9.00 -5.98 6.42
CA CYS A 80 -7.66 -5.42 6.40
C CYS A 80 -7.03 -5.50 7.79
N LYS A 81 -5.82 -6.03 7.90
CA LYS A 81 -5.05 -5.94 9.15
C LYS A 81 -4.41 -4.57 9.23
N LEU A 82 -4.85 -3.75 10.19
CA LEU A 82 -4.35 -2.38 10.37
C LEU A 82 -3.31 -2.32 11.50
N SER A 83 -2.19 -1.64 11.24
CA SER A 83 -1.15 -1.32 12.21
C SER A 83 -1.06 0.19 12.40
N SER A 84 -0.50 0.64 13.54
CA SER A 84 -0.47 2.06 13.89
C SER A 84 0.29 2.91 12.86
N ASN A 85 1.62 2.80 12.81
CA ASN A 85 2.43 3.69 11.96
C ASN A 85 3.35 2.92 11.02
N GLU A 86 3.74 1.72 11.42
CA GLU A 86 4.70 0.89 10.67
C GLU A 86 4.46 -0.59 10.92
N ALA A 87 4.96 -1.40 10.01
CA ALA A 87 4.95 -2.85 10.15
C ALA A 87 6.08 -3.51 9.38
N ILE A 88 6.41 -4.72 9.82
CA ILE A 88 7.28 -5.63 9.10
C ILE A 88 6.46 -6.87 8.73
N LEU A 89 6.43 -7.18 7.45
CA LEU A 89 5.72 -8.33 6.91
C LEU A 89 6.72 -9.30 6.31
N ASP A 90 6.39 -10.59 6.41
CA ASP A 90 7.09 -11.66 5.66
C ASP A 90 6.09 -12.27 4.68
N LEU A 91 6.31 -12.05 3.39
CA LEU A 91 5.46 -12.52 2.30
C LEU A 91 6.29 -13.30 1.30
N ALA A 92 6.00 -14.59 1.16
CA ALA A 92 6.75 -15.49 0.26
C ALA A 92 8.28 -15.46 0.50
N GLY A 93 8.71 -15.35 1.76
CA GLY A 93 10.12 -15.25 2.15
C GLY A 93 10.77 -13.89 1.84
N LYS A 94 9.96 -12.87 1.52
CA LYS A 94 10.42 -11.49 1.35
C LYS A 94 10.07 -10.66 2.57
N LYS A 95 11.06 -10.01 3.18
CA LYS A 95 10.88 -9.12 4.31
C LYS A 95 10.56 -7.71 3.82
N ILE A 96 9.38 -7.23 4.16
CA ILE A 96 8.82 -5.96 3.68
C ILE A 96 8.60 -5.03 4.86
N TYR A 97 9.21 -3.85 4.82
CA TYR A 97 8.90 -2.76 5.75
C TYR A 97 7.85 -1.85 5.14
N VAL A 98 6.85 -1.48 5.93
CA VAL A 98 5.76 -0.58 5.52
C VAL A 98 5.64 0.54 6.54
N SER A 99 5.65 1.79 6.08
CA SER A 99 5.36 2.96 6.91
C SER A 99 4.86 4.09 6.02
N HIS A 100 3.94 4.92 6.54
CA HIS A 100 3.38 6.00 5.73
C HIS A 100 4.41 7.08 5.41
N SER A 101 5.03 7.68 6.42
CA SER A 101 5.91 8.85 6.28
C SER A 101 7.21 8.72 7.10
N PRO A 102 8.06 7.73 6.80
CA PRO A 102 9.34 7.63 7.48
C PRO A 102 10.32 8.69 6.97
N ASP A 103 11.23 9.14 7.86
CA ASP A 103 12.30 10.06 7.48
C ASP A 103 13.14 9.47 6.32
N PRO A 104 13.54 10.28 5.31
CA PRO A 104 14.36 9.82 4.20
C PRO A 104 15.66 9.13 4.61
N LEU A 105 16.26 9.52 5.74
CA LEU A 105 17.45 8.87 6.28
C LEU A 105 17.12 7.46 6.79
N VAL A 106 15.93 7.27 7.41
CA VAL A 106 15.44 5.95 7.84
C VAL A 106 15.25 5.05 6.62
N ILE A 107 14.55 5.52 5.58
CA ILE A 107 14.37 4.77 4.32
C ILE A 107 15.72 4.31 3.76
N LYS A 108 16.68 5.25 3.67
CA LYS A 108 18.01 4.96 3.16
C LYS A 108 18.76 3.96 4.02
N SER A 109 18.62 4.05 5.35
CA SER A 109 19.28 3.14 6.30
C SER A 109 18.71 1.74 6.22
N LEU A 110 17.37 1.60 6.19
CA LEU A 110 16.68 0.32 6.02
C LEU A 110 17.08 -0.35 4.70
N ALA A 111 17.07 0.42 3.60
CA ALA A 111 17.45 -0.12 2.29
C ALA A 111 18.93 -0.52 2.21
N LYS A 112 19.82 0.14 2.95
CA LYS A 112 21.27 -0.19 2.98
C LYS A 112 21.60 -1.30 3.96
N SER A 113 20.75 -1.59 4.94
CA SER A 113 21.02 -2.61 5.95
C SER A 113 21.13 -4.03 5.38
N GLY A 114 20.45 -4.28 4.25
CA GLY A 114 20.32 -5.61 3.67
C GLY A 114 19.31 -6.52 4.37
N GLU A 115 18.60 -6.00 5.38
CA GLU A 115 17.61 -6.73 6.16
C GLU A 115 16.23 -6.81 5.47
N PHE A 116 15.96 -5.92 4.52
CA PHE A 116 14.67 -5.81 3.85
C PHE A 116 14.80 -6.00 2.34
N ASP A 117 13.89 -6.78 1.78
CA ASP A 117 13.74 -6.92 0.32
C ASP A 117 12.97 -5.73 -0.27
N ILE A 118 11.95 -5.24 0.46
CA ILE A 118 11.10 -4.13 0.02
C ILE A 118 10.88 -3.14 1.17
N VAL A 119 10.87 -1.84 0.84
CA VAL A 119 10.44 -0.74 1.72
C VAL A 119 9.31 0.00 1.02
N CYS A 120 8.10 -0.05 1.59
CA CYS A 120 6.91 0.63 1.08
C CYS A 120 6.61 1.89 1.90
N THR A 121 6.36 3.01 1.22
CA THR A 121 6.04 4.30 1.84
C THR A 121 4.88 4.99 1.12
N GLY A 122 4.38 6.10 1.66
CA GLY A 122 3.36 6.97 1.05
C GLY A 122 3.69 8.45 1.24
N HIS A 123 2.66 9.24 1.59
CA HIS A 123 2.72 10.60 2.10
C HIS A 123 3.12 11.70 1.10
N THR A 124 4.14 11.48 0.28
CA THR A 124 4.62 12.53 -0.63
C THR A 124 3.70 12.75 -1.83
N HIS A 125 2.75 11.85 -2.05
CA HIS A 125 1.87 11.78 -3.22
C HIS A 125 2.59 11.54 -4.55
N ASP A 126 3.90 11.70 -4.61
CA ASP A 126 4.73 11.42 -5.78
C ASP A 126 5.17 9.96 -5.82
N HIS A 127 4.91 9.29 -6.93
CA HIS A 127 5.37 7.91 -7.10
C HIS A 127 6.90 7.84 -7.26
N ASN A 128 7.49 6.84 -6.63
CA ASN A 128 8.92 6.58 -6.74
C ASN A 128 9.19 5.09 -6.59
N ILE A 129 9.77 4.49 -7.61
CA ILE A 129 10.21 3.10 -7.59
C ILE A 129 11.70 3.09 -7.88
N LYS A 130 12.49 2.68 -6.90
CA LYS A 130 13.95 2.63 -7.04
C LYS A 130 14.55 1.45 -6.30
N LYS A 131 15.70 1.00 -6.74
CA LYS A 131 16.49 0.00 -6.04
C LYS A 131 17.67 0.67 -5.35
N ILE A 132 17.84 0.41 -4.06
CA ILE A 132 19.01 0.82 -3.27
C ILE A 132 19.67 -0.47 -2.78
N ASN A 133 20.89 -0.76 -3.27
CA ASN A 133 21.51 -2.07 -3.15
C ASN A 133 20.57 -3.17 -3.69
N ASN A 134 20.19 -4.12 -2.84
CA ASN A 134 19.24 -5.18 -3.21
C ASN A 134 17.80 -4.91 -2.78
N THR A 135 17.54 -3.81 -2.06
CA THR A 135 16.21 -3.45 -1.55
C THR A 135 15.44 -2.61 -2.57
N LEU A 136 14.22 -3.01 -2.88
CA LEU A 136 13.28 -2.26 -3.69
C LEU A 136 12.55 -1.25 -2.79
N VAL A 137 12.70 0.04 -3.07
CA VAL A 137 12.01 1.12 -2.35
C VAL A 137 10.87 1.63 -3.21
N ILE A 138 9.65 1.58 -2.67
CA ILE A 138 8.41 1.91 -3.38
C ILE A 138 7.65 2.98 -2.62
N ASN A 139 7.36 4.07 -3.30
CA ASN A 139 6.22 4.93 -3.01
C ASN A 139 5.27 4.79 -4.20
N PRO A 140 4.03 4.32 -4.02
CA PRO A 140 3.13 4.10 -5.15
C PRO A 140 2.54 5.39 -5.71
N GLY A 141 2.81 6.54 -5.08
CA GLY A 141 2.11 7.80 -5.33
C GLY A 141 0.75 7.84 -4.65
N GLU A 142 -0.08 8.79 -5.03
CA GLU A 142 -1.41 8.96 -4.49
C GLU A 142 -2.46 8.20 -5.31
N LEU A 143 -3.27 7.40 -4.61
CA LEU A 143 -4.42 6.76 -5.26
C LEU A 143 -5.57 7.75 -5.49
N CYS A 144 -5.64 8.82 -4.71
CA CYS A 144 -6.70 9.83 -4.85
C CYS A 144 -6.55 10.72 -6.09
N GLY A 145 -5.33 11.00 -6.56
CA GLY A 145 -5.07 11.89 -7.68
C GLY A 145 -5.38 13.37 -7.41
N TYR A 146 -5.42 13.81 -6.14
CA TYR A 146 -5.84 15.17 -5.78
C TYR A 146 -4.76 16.22 -5.93
N LEU A 147 -3.50 15.86 -5.69
CA LEU A 147 -2.38 16.81 -5.72
C LEU A 147 -1.62 16.77 -7.05
N THR A 148 -1.34 15.59 -7.55
CA THR A 148 -0.57 15.41 -8.80
C THR A 148 -1.44 15.38 -10.05
N GLY A 149 -2.76 15.18 -9.88
CA GLY A 149 -3.70 14.95 -10.98
C GLY A 149 -3.62 13.54 -11.57
N LYS A 150 -2.83 12.64 -10.94
CA LYS A 150 -2.61 11.26 -11.39
C LYS A 150 -2.89 10.30 -10.26
N ALA A 151 -3.86 9.43 -10.44
CA ALA A 151 -4.12 8.34 -9.52
C ALA A 151 -3.20 7.17 -9.88
N THR A 152 -2.33 6.77 -8.95
CA THR A 152 -1.32 5.74 -9.20
C THR A 152 -1.27 4.67 -8.11
N PHE A 153 -0.80 3.49 -8.48
CA PHE A 153 -0.44 2.41 -7.57
C PHE A 153 0.59 1.47 -8.21
N VAL A 154 1.13 0.54 -7.44
CA VAL A 154 2.20 -0.37 -7.91
C VAL A 154 1.77 -1.82 -7.77
N ILE A 155 2.14 -2.65 -8.74
CA ILE A 155 2.08 -4.11 -8.64
C ILE A 155 3.49 -4.66 -8.71
N VAL A 156 3.83 -5.53 -7.76
CA VAL A 156 5.14 -6.19 -7.66
C VAL A 156 4.97 -7.70 -7.82
N ASP A 157 5.77 -8.30 -8.68
CA ASP A 157 5.96 -9.75 -8.65
C ASP A 157 7.07 -10.08 -7.64
N LEU A 158 6.72 -10.76 -6.54
CA LEU A 158 7.66 -11.07 -5.46
C LEU A 158 8.68 -12.15 -5.83
N GLU A 159 8.46 -12.90 -6.91
CA GLU A 159 9.41 -13.91 -7.39
C GLU A 159 10.55 -13.25 -8.19
N THR A 160 10.19 -12.40 -9.14
CA THR A 160 11.15 -11.68 -10.00
C THR A 160 11.64 -10.36 -9.41
N MET A 161 10.90 -9.81 -8.43
CA MET A 161 11.09 -8.47 -7.86
C MET A 161 10.89 -7.35 -8.89
N ASP A 162 10.11 -7.62 -9.94
CA ASP A 162 9.70 -6.62 -10.92
C ASP A 162 8.53 -5.80 -10.39
N ALA A 163 8.67 -4.48 -10.42
CA ALA A 163 7.65 -3.54 -9.98
C ALA A 163 7.12 -2.72 -11.15
N ARG A 164 5.81 -2.64 -11.29
CA ARG A 164 5.12 -1.93 -12.37
C ARG A 164 4.20 -0.87 -11.81
N LEU A 165 4.41 0.39 -12.21
CA LEU A 165 3.49 1.49 -11.92
C LEU A 165 2.25 1.35 -12.78
N ILE A 166 1.08 1.56 -12.18
CA ILE A 166 -0.22 1.66 -12.85
C ILE A 166 -0.73 3.08 -12.63
N GLU A 167 -1.09 3.76 -13.71
CA GLU A 167 -1.80 5.05 -13.71
C GLU A 167 -3.25 4.83 -14.17
N ILE A 168 -4.24 5.47 -13.48
CA ILE A 168 -5.68 5.29 -13.71
C ILE A 168 -6.29 6.54 -14.33
#